data_3edb073c22ff9c811d1bb1de3a548f18
#
_entry.id   3edb073c22ff9c811d1bb1de3a548f18
#
_cell.length_a   1.000
_cell.length_b   1.000
_cell.length_c   1.000
_cell.angle_alpha   90.00
_cell.angle_beta   90.00
_cell.angle_gamma   90.00
#
_symmetry.space_group_name_H-M   'P 1'
#
loop_
_entity.id
_entity.type
_entity.pdbx_description
1 polymer ?
#
loop_
_entity_poly.entity_id
_entity_poly.type
_entity_poly.pdbx_seq_one_letter_code
_entity_poly.pdbx_strand_id
1 'polypeptide(L)'
;GLLLAMWTGWHWLDAVLGIAVALHILKEGGKLVWTSSQGLMDEAIDAETLATIDACVRRFEAERGGAGHCDRLNTRRAGALNLLDLHLHMPGDWSLAHATRLRMELEAALLRDVPNARITVEVLPVGVQTQSEVAEQNMP
;
A
#
# COMPACT_ATOMS: atom_id res chain seq x y z
N GLY A 1 30.87 24.95 -24.84
CA GLY A 1 30.48 24.74 -26.23
C GLY A 1 31.06 25.83 -27.16
N LEU A 2 30.81 27.11 -26.89
CA LEU A 2 31.18 28.22 -27.77
C LEU A 2 32.71 28.35 -28.00
N LEU A 3 33.50 28.17 -26.99
CA LEU A 3 34.97 28.23 -27.08
C LEU A 3 35.59 27.10 -27.90
N LEU A 4 35.02 25.89 -27.81
CA LEU A 4 35.43 24.74 -28.58
C LEU A 4 35.03 24.85 -30.05
N ALA A 5 33.83 25.39 -30.34
CA ALA A 5 33.37 25.63 -31.69
C ALA A 5 34.20 26.68 -32.45
N MET A 6 34.65 27.74 -31.76
CA MET A 6 35.55 28.75 -32.34
C MET A 6 36.97 28.21 -32.61
N TRP A 7 37.42 27.23 -31.87
CA TRP A 7 38.79 26.69 -32.04
C TRP A 7 38.88 25.56 -33.07
N THR A 8 37.76 24.82 -33.28
CA THR A 8 37.76 23.60 -34.13
C THR A 8 37.09 23.81 -35.49
N GLY A 9 36.34 24.93 -35.68
CA GLY A 9 35.60 25.23 -36.94
C GLY A 9 34.45 24.28 -37.23
N TRP A 10 34.10 23.40 -36.33
CA TRP A 10 33.04 22.38 -36.49
C TRP A 10 31.72 22.87 -35.90
N HIS A 11 30.97 23.63 -36.70
CA HIS A 11 29.67 24.21 -36.28
C HIS A 11 28.63 23.12 -35.90
N TRP A 12 28.77 21.91 -36.40
CA TRP A 12 27.86 20.82 -36.06
C TRP A 12 28.11 20.21 -34.66
N LEU A 13 29.28 20.44 -34.08
CA LEU A 13 29.65 19.91 -32.77
C LEU A 13 28.78 20.53 -31.66
N ASP A 14 28.44 21.83 -31.81
CA ASP A 14 27.54 22.53 -30.89
C ASP A 14 26.13 21.95 -30.91
N ALA A 15 25.61 21.65 -32.10
CA ALA A 15 24.31 21.01 -32.26
C ALA A 15 24.28 19.60 -31.64
N VAL A 16 25.34 18.80 -31.81
CA VAL A 16 25.44 17.46 -31.22
C VAL A 16 25.54 17.52 -29.71
N LEU A 17 26.33 18.43 -29.16
CA LEU A 17 26.42 18.64 -27.71
C LEU A 17 25.09 19.11 -27.13
N GLY A 18 24.40 20.03 -27.82
CA GLY A 18 23.06 20.48 -27.42
C GLY A 18 22.05 19.34 -27.37
N ILE A 19 22.03 18.46 -28.39
CA ILE A 19 21.16 17.28 -28.42
C ILE A 19 21.53 16.29 -27.29
N ALA A 20 22.82 16.05 -27.06
CA ALA A 20 23.27 15.16 -26.00
C ALA A 20 22.83 15.62 -24.60
N VAL A 21 22.97 16.92 -24.34
CA VAL A 21 22.52 17.54 -23.08
C VAL A 21 20.99 17.49 -22.97
N ALA A 22 20.26 17.77 -24.04
CA ALA A 22 18.80 17.71 -24.04
C ALA A 22 18.29 16.29 -23.77
N LEU A 23 18.89 15.27 -24.37
CA LEU A 23 18.57 13.87 -24.11
C LEU A 23 18.91 13.46 -22.67
N HIS A 24 20.00 13.94 -22.13
CA HIS A 24 20.37 13.70 -20.73
C HIS A 24 19.34 14.29 -19.77
N ILE A 25 18.95 15.55 -19.99
CA ILE A 25 17.91 16.22 -19.17
C ILE A 25 16.58 15.50 -19.30
N LEU A 26 16.18 15.09 -20.50
CA LEU A 26 14.94 14.36 -20.73
C LEU A 26 14.91 13.01 -20.01
N LYS A 27 16.03 12.30 -19.99
CA LYS A 27 16.19 11.04 -19.27
C LYS A 27 16.05 11.25 -17.76
N GLU A 28 16.75 12.22 -17.18
CA GLU A 28 16.69 12.49 -15.73
C GLU A 28 15.31 13.03 -15.33
N GLY A 29 14.73 13.93 -16.13
CA GLY A 29 13.36 14.43 -15.92
C GLY A 29 12.31 13.32 -16.01
N GLY A 30 12.42 12.43 -17.00
CA GLY A 30 11.55 11.26 -17.13
C GLY A 30 11.63 10.31 -15.95
N LYS A 31 12.83 10.05 -15.45
CA LYS A 31 13.04 9.25 -14.24
C LYS A 31 12.39 9.89 -13.01
N LEU A 32 12.52 11.22 -12.87
CA LEU A 32 11.91 11.94 -11.75
C LEU A 32 10.38 11.89 -11.80
N VAL A 33 9.79 12.10 -12.98
CA VAL A 33 8.33 11.97 -13.20
C VAL A 33 7.86 10.56 -12.90
N TRP A 34 8.58 9.54 -13.35
CA TRP A 34 8.25 8.14 -13.09
C TRP A 34 8.27 7.83 -11.60
N THR A 35 9.32 8.26 -10.89
CA THR A 35 9.43 8.04 -9.43
C THR A 35 8.35 8.80 -8.67
N SER A 36 8.00 10.02 -9.10
CA SER A 36 6.93 10.80 -8.48
C SER A 36 5.55 10.21 -8.72
N SER A 37 5.29 9.65 -9.92
CA SER A 37 4.02 9.00 -10.22
C SER A 37 3.84 7.67 -9.48
N GLN A 38 4.92 6.92 -9.24
CA GLN A 38 4.86 5.71 -8.40
C GLN A 38 4.53 6.04 -6.93
N GLY A 39 4.97 7.17 -6.41
CA GLY A 39 4.62 7.61 -5.06
C GLY A 39 3.17 8.06 -4.90
N LEU A 40 2.47 8.37 -6.00
CA LEU A 40 1.06 8.77 -6.02
C LEU A 40 0.10 7.60 -6.30
N MET A 41 0.59 6.52 -6.90
CA MET A 41 -0.14 5.25 -6.98
C MET A 41 0.07 4.51 -5.67
N ASP A 42 -1.00 4.21 -4.95
CA ASP A 42 -0.99 3.27 -3.83
C ASP A 42 -0.35 1.96 -4.33
N GLU A 43 0.93 1.81 -4.02
CA GLU A 43 1.68 0.63 -4.45
C GLU A 43 1.08 -0.57 -3.72
N ALA A 44 0.58 -1.53 -4.47
CA ALA A 44 0.08 -2.77 -3.89
C ALA A 44 1.19 -3.43 -3.06
N ILE A 45 0.84 -3.92 -1.88
CA ILE A 45 1.76 -4.68 -1.03
C ILE A 45 2.26 -5.88 -1.83
N ASP A 46 3.53 -6.24 -1.67
CA ASP A 46 4.13 -7.38 -2.35
C ASP A 46 3.40 -8.70 -2.00
N ALA A 47 3.33 -9.60 -2.96
CA ALA A 47 2.57 -10.84 -2.86
C ALA A 47 3.01 -11.73 -1.67
N GLU A 48 4.28 -11.66 -1.27
CA GLU A 48 4.82 -12.41 -0.14
C GLU A 48 4.28 -11.87 1.20
N THR A 49 4.27 -10.55 1.37
CA THR A 49 3.69 -9.89 2.55
C THR A 49 2.19 -10.15 2.63
N LEU A 50 1.48 -10.10 1.51
CA LEU A 50 0.04 -10.40 1.41
C LEU A 50 -0.25 -11.85 1.85
N ALA A 51 0.53 -12.82 1.37
CA ALA A 51 0.42 -14.21 1.78
C ALA A 51 0.67 -14.42 3.28
N THR A 52 1.64 -13.69 3.85
CA THR A 52 1.94 -13.72 5.30
C THR A 52 0.76 -13.20 6.11
N ILE A 53 0.16 -12.09 5.69
CA ILE A 53 -1.03 -11.50 6.33
C ILE A 53 -2.20 -12.48 6.30
N ASP A 54 -2.50 -13.05 5.12
CA ASP A 54 -3.59 -14.00 4.93
C ASP A 54 -3.39 -15.26 5.79
N ALA A 55 -2.18 -15.80 5.86
CA ALA A 55 -1.85 -16.92 6.70
C ALA A 55 -2.02 -16.60 8.20
N CYS A 56 -1.65 -15.40 8.64
CA CYS A 56 -1.82 -14.95 10.01
C CYS A 56 -3.30 -14.83 10.39
N VAL A 57 -4.11 -14.23 9.52
CA VAL A 57 -5.56 -14.09 9.71
C VAL A 57 -6.23 -15.45 9.79
N ARG A 58 -5.95 -16.36 8.86
CA ARG A 58 -6.52 -17.72 8.85
C ARG A 58 -6.13 -18.51 10.10
N ARG A 59 -4.89 -18.38 10.55
CA ARG A 59 -4.45 -19.03 11.80
C ARG A 59 -5.23 -18.50 13.00
N PHE A 60 -5.40 -17.19 13.06
CA PHE A 60 -6.18 -16.53 14.11
C PHE A 60 -7.65 -16.99 14.14
N GLU A 61 -8.29 -17.11 12.98
CA GLU A 61 -9.66 -17.63 12.86
C GLU A 61 -9.76 -19.10 13.27
N ALA A 62 -8.81 -19.95 12.83
CA ALA A 62 -8.79 -21.37 13.12
C ALA A 62 -8.62 -21.67 14.62
N GLU A 63 -7.77 -20.93 15.33
CA GLU A 63 -7.54 -21.08 16.76
C GLU A 63 -8.79 -20.78 17.60
N ARG A 64 -9.75 -20.01 17.05
CA ARG A 64 -10.96 -19.56 17.73
C ARG A 64 -12.25 -20.21 17.24
N GLY A 65 -12.13 -21.25 16.40
CA GLY A 65 -13.27 -22.03 15.94
C GLY A 65 -14.29 -21.23 15.11
N GLY A 66 -13.85 -20.18 14.41
CA GLY A 66 -14.70 -19.34 13.57
C GLY A 66 -15.56 -18.31 14.35
N ALA A 67 -15.30 -18.10 15.63
CA ALA A 67 -16.04 -17.13 16.45
C ALA A 67 -15.68 -15.66 16.16
N GLY A 68 -14.78 -15.39 15.24
CA GLY A 68 -14.48 -14.08 14.70
C GLY A 68 -14.06 -14.26 13.25
N HIS A 69 -14.79 -13.67 12.31
CA HIS A 69 -14.46 -13.73 10.90
C HIS A 69 -13.83 -12.41 10.48
N CYS A 70 -12.65 -12.49 9.88
CA CYS A 70 -11.98 -11.32 9.32
C CYS A 70 -12.38 -11.20 7.86
N ASP A 71 -12.99 -10.09 7.53
CA ASP A 71 -13.41 -9.77 6.18
C ASP A 71 -12.72 -8.49 5.70
N ARG A 72 -12.68 -8.31 4.37
CA ARG A 72 -12.19 -7.12 3.69
C ARG A 72 -10.79 -6.68 4.13
N LEU A 73 -9.81 -7.44 3.70
CA LEU A 73 -8.42 -7.04 3.76
C LEU A 73 -8.14 -5.99 2.67
N ASN A 74 -8.17 -4.72 3.03
CA ASN A 74 -7.67 -3.66 2.16
C ASN A 74 -6.23 -3.34 2.55
N THR A 75 -5.31 -3.59 1.64
CA THR A 75 -3.88 -3.42 1.87
C THR A 75 -3.31 -2.43 0.87
N ARG A 76 -2.59 -1.45 1.37
CA ARG A 76 -1.89 -0.47 0.53
C ARG A 76 -0.53 -0.14 1.12
N ARG A 77 0.40 0.24 0.27
CA ARG A 77 1.74 0.65 0.68
C ARG A 77 1.89 2.15 0.56
N ALA A 78 2.27 2.79 1.65
CA ALA A 78 2.60 4.20 1.71
C ALA A 78 4.10 4.38 2.05
N GLY A 79 4.94 4.43 1.02
CA GLY A 79 6.39 4.47 1.17
C GLY A 79 6.94 3.20 1.80
N ALA A 80 7.54 3.30 3.01
CA ALA A 80 8.07 2.16 3.75
C ALA A 80 7.05 1.50 4.70
N LEU A 81 5.82 2.01 4.77
CA LEU A 81 4.79 1.57 5.70
C LEU A 81 3.69 0.81 4.96
N ASN A 82 3.36 -0.38 5.44
CA ASN A 82 2.22 -1.15 4.97
C ASN A 82 0.98 -0.74 5.77
N LEU A 83 -0.06 -0.28 5.08
CA LEU A 83 -1.34 0.07 5.68
C LEU A 83 -2.30 -1.10 5.47
N LEU A 84 -2.83 -1.61 6.58
CA LEU A 84 -3.76 -2.73 6.60
C LEU A 84 -5.06 -2.28 7.26
N ASP A 85 -6.15 -2.38 6.52
CA ASP A 85 -7.49 -2.15 7.03
C ASP A 85 -8.25 -3.48 7.01
N LEU A 86 -8.68 -3.94 8.19
CA LEU A 86 -9.36 -5.22 8.41
C LEU A 86 -10.69 -4.98 9.10
N HIS A 87 -11.71 -5.72 8.70
CA HIS A 87 -12.97 -5.80 9.41
C HIS A 87 -13.06 -7.11 10.17
N LEU A 88 -13.25 -7.03 11.46
CA LEU A 88 -13.42 -8.18 12.34
C LEU A 88 -14.91 -8.30 12.72
N HIS A 89 -15.59 -9.26 12.12
CA HIS A 89 -16.97 -9.56 12.40
C HIS A 89 -17.10 -10.44 13.64
N MET A 90 -17.88 -10.02 14.60
CA MET A 90 -18.10 -10.72 15.87
C MET A 90 -19.59 -10.88 16.18
N PRO A 91 -19.98 -11.91 16.94
CA PRO A 91 -21.35 -12.01 17.45
C PRO A 91 -21.74 -10.76 18.27
N GLY A 92 -22.93 -10.24 18.02
CA GLY A 92 -23.38 -8.97 18.64
C GLY A 92 -23.67 -9.05 20.14
N ASP A 93 -23.68 -10.25 20.71
CA ASP A 93 -23.86 -10.53 22.15
C ASP A 93 -22.57 -10.45 22.96
N TRP A 94 -21.42 -10.30 22.29
CA TRP A 94 -20.14 -10.19 22.97
C TRP A 94 -19.97 -8.81 23.62
N SER A 95 -19.36 -8.82 24.81
CA SER A 95 -19.05 -7.57 25.49
C SER A 95 -17.96 -6.78 24.75
N LEU A 96 -18.05 -5.46 24.82
CA LEU A 96 -17.06 -4.56 24.23
C LEU A 96 -15.63 -4.86 24.75
N ALA A 97 -15.50 -5.28 26.01
CA ALA A 97 -14.22 -5.65 26.59
C ALA A 97 -13.62 -6.91 25.92
N HIS A 98 -14.45 -7.90 25.58
CA HIS A 98 -14.03 -9.10 24.88
C HIS A 98 -13.63 -8.79 23.44
N ALA A 99 -14.44 -8.01 22.74
CA ALA A 99 -14.16 -7.55 21.38
C ALA A 99 -12.85 -6.76 21.28
N THR A 100 -12.62 -5.84 22.23
CA THR A 100 -11.39 -5.05 22.29
C THR A 100 -10.16 -5.93 22.52
N ARG A 101 -10.26 -6.93 23.39
CA ARG A 101 -9.16 -7.86 23.64
C ARG A 101 -8.78 -8.65 22.39
N LEU A 102 -9.77 -9.18 21.69
CA LEU A 102 -9.55 -9.92 20.44
C LEU A 102 -8.93 -9.05 19.35
N ARG A 103 -9.41 -7.81 19.21
CA ARG A 103 -8.81 -6.83 18.31
C ARG A 103 -7.33 -6.61 18.60
N MET A 104 -6.98 -6.40 19.86
CA MET A 104 -5.59 -6.19 20.29
C MET A 104 -4.72 -7.42 20.06
N GLU A 105 -5.26 -8.63 20.26
CA GLU A 105 -4.55 -9.89 19.99
C GLU A 105 -4.28 -10.07 18.49
N LEU A 106 -5.24 -9.78 17.63
CA LEU A 106 -5.09 -9.81 16.17
C LEU A 106 -4.04 -8.80 15.70
N GLU A 107 -4.14 -7.56 16.18
CA GLU A 107 -3.19 -6.49 15.87
C GLU A 107 -1.76 -6.85 16.30
N ALA A 108 -1.60 -7.41 17.50
CA ALA A 108 -0.30 -7.87 18.00
C ALA A 108 0.28 -9.05 17.19
N ALA A 109 -0.57 -9.97 16.74
CA ALA A 109 -0.15 -11.09 15.90
C ALA A 109 0.32 -10.60 14.53
N LEU A 110 -0.42 -9.70 13.89
CA LEU A 110 -0.07 -9.11 12.60
C LEU A 110 1.20 -8.26 12.66
N LEU A 111 1.38 -7.44 13.71
CA LEU A 111 2.59 -6.64 13.89
C LEU A 111 3.84 -7.49 14.14
N ARG A 112 3.68 -8.70 14.67
CA ARG A 112 4.79 -9.64 14.85
C ARG A 112 5.27 -10.21 13.52
N ASP A 113 4.32 -10.53 12.64
CA ASP A 113 4.61 -11.13 11.34
C ASP A 113 4.96 -10.07 10.27
N VAL A 114 4.43 -8.83 10.43
CA VAL A 114 4.68 -7.69 9.53
C VAL A 114 5.04 -6.43 10.35
N PRO A 115 6.30 -6.27 10.78
CA PRO A 115 6.70 -5.20 11.72
C PRO A 115 6.56 -3.78 11.16
N ASN A 116 6.56 -3.60 9.84
CA ASN A 116 6.40 -2.28 9.18
C ASN A 116 4.94 -2.04 8.75
N ALA A 117 3.98 -2.52 9.52
CA ALA A 117 2.56 -2.34 9.23
C ALA A 117 1.91 -1.34 10.20
N ARG A 118 1.02 -0.52 9.66
CA ARG A 118 0.02 0.21 10.43
C ARG A 118 -1.33 -0.48 10.21
N ILE A 119 -1.88 -1.01 11.29
CA ILE A 119 -3.05 -1.86 11.24
C ILE A 119 -4.24 -1.10 11.83
N THR A 120 -5.32 -1.06 11.08
CA THR A 120 -6.62 -0.57 11.52
C THR A 120 -7.58 -1.76 11.52
N VAL A 121 -8.07 -2.14 12.68
CA VAL A 121 -9.06 -3.19 12.82
C VAL A 121 -10.39 -2.57 13.25
N GLU A 122 -11.37 -2.60 12.37
CA GLU A 122 -12.74 -2.21 12.66
C GLU A 122 -13.53 -3.42 13.15
N VAL A 123 -14.19 -3.28 14.29
CA VAL A 123 -15.01 -4.34 14.88
C VAL A 123 -16.44 -4.11 14.49
N LEU A 124 -17.04 -5.10 13.82
CA LEU A 124 -18.42 -5.04 13.32
C LEU A 124 -19.23 -6.23 13.85
N PRO A 125 -20.51 -6.04 14.20
CA PRO A 125 -21.41 -7.14 14.46
C PRO A 125 -21.65 -7.95 13.17
N VAL A 126 -21.82 -9.27 13.30
CA VAL A 126 -22.15 -10.14 12.17
C VAL A 126 -23.46 -9.66 11.51
N GLY A 127 -23.42 -9.47 10.19
CA GLY A 127 -24.56 -9.02 9.39
C GLY A 127 -24.68 -7.50 9.20
N VAL A 128 -23.77 -6.71 9.73
CA VAL A 128 -23.69 -5.26 9.48
C VAL A 128 -22.59 -4.98 8.46
N GLN A 129 -22.98 -4.30 7.38
CA GLN A 129 -22.02 -3.80 6.38
C GLN A 129 -21.64 -2.36 6.73
N THR A 130 -20.40 -1.98 6.44
CA THR A 130 -19.93 -0.59 6.62
C THR A 130 -20.59 0.35 5.61
N GLN A 131 -20.69 1.64 5.96
CA GLN A 131 -21.23 2.66 5.05
C GLN A 131 -20.42 2.77 3.74
N SER A 132 -19.15 2.41 3.74
CA SER A 132 -18.31 2.38 2.54
C SER A 132 -18.75 1.28 1.55
N GLU A 133 -19.18 0.12 2.04
CA GLU A 133 -19.69 -0.97 1.20
C GLU A 133 -21.03 -0.63 0.56
N VAL A 134 -21.90 0.03 1.31
CA VAL A 134 -23.20 0.49 0.81
C VAL A 134 -23.03 1.57 -0.26
N ALA A 135 -22.04 2.44 -0.13
CA ALA A 135 -21.74 3.47 -1.11
C ALA A 135 -21.19 2.89 -2.43
N GLU A 136 -20.39 1.85 -2.37
CA GLU A 136 -19.81 1.20 -3.55
C GLU A 136 -20.84 0.37 -4.34
N GLN A 137 -21.80 -0.25 -3.66
CA GLN A 137 -22.91 -0.96 -4.30
C GLN A 137 -23.94 -0.04 -4.96
N ASN A 138 -24.01 1.24 -4.59
CA ASN A 138 -24.96 2.22 -5.13
C ASN A 138 -24.33 3.16 -6.19
N MET A 139 -23.09 2.94 -6.61
CA MET A 139 -22.53 3.66 -7.77
C MET A 139 -23.07 3.05 -9.07
N PRO A 140 -23.67 3.89 -9.96
CA PRO A 140 -24.22 3.46 -11.23
C PRO A 140 -23.17 3.03 -12.25
#